data_1e3a5483d8c6ff431759b070625d3313
#
_entry.id   1e3a5483d8c6ff431759b070625d3313
#
_cell.length_a   1.000
_cell.length_b   1.000
_cell.length_c   1.000
_cell.angle_alpha   90.00
_cell.angle_beta   90.00
_cell.angle_gamma   90.00
#
_symmetry.space_group_name_H-M   'P 1'
#
loop_
_entity.id
_entity.type
_entity.pdbx_description
1 polymer ?
#
loop_
_entity_poly.entity_id
_entity_poly.type
_entity_poly.pdbx_seq_one_letter_code
_entity_poly.pdbx_strand_id
1 'polypeptide(L)'
;MQKNTTTYDVIIIGAGATGAGTARDCAKRGLKTLLVERLDFTAGATGRNHGLLHSGARYAVTDQESATECIRENMTLRRIARHCVEETGGLFVTLPEDSLEYQKNFVEACHKAGINAEEIDPKEAIALEPAVNHEIIGAVKVPDGAVDPFRLTTANVVDARKHGADVITYHAVTDLVMDGNRVCGVVLRDHYTGEETRYESRIVVNACGIWSQGIAAKAGIRINMFPAKGALLIFGHRVNNVVINRCRKPADADILVPGDTISLIGTTSSRVPIDTVDNMDVTEQEVDILLREGIKIAPSLAYTRILRAYAGVRPLIASDDDPSGRSISRGIVCMDHALRDGVEGIITISGGKLMTYRLMAEWATDMVCKKLGHDGGPCTTASDPLPGSETSTGEERRISSKKHIIELSTEQKAQEGRHGTLSAEITGESGDDALVCECEQVSVGEVKYAVNHLHVNNLINLRRRTRIGMGTCQGGLCACRAAAILGRESGNEQLALCDLSSFVNERWKGMMPVAWGQTLVEAQFMSWIYEGLCGIDKVDCSEETLKRLSKDTDKETNKQEQK
;
A
#
# COMPACT_ATOMS: atom_id res chain seq x y z
N MET A 1 -11.48 10.15 -39.39
CA MET A 1 -10.11 10.17 -38.83
C MET A 1 -9.91 8.88 -38.06
N GLN A 2 -9.08 7.95 -38.54
CA GLN A 2 -8.64 6.81 -37.77
C GLN A 2 -7.79 7.38 -36.61
N LYS A 3 -8.31 7.34 -35.36
CA LYS A 3 -7.47 7.55 -34.16
C LYS A 3 -6.40 6.46 -34.22
N ASN A 4 -5.13 6.84 -34.26
CA ASN A 4 -4.02 5.91 -34.12
C ASN A 4 -4.22 5.14 -32.79
N THR A 5 -4.68 3.91 -32.88
CA THR A 5 -4.89 3.08 -31.69
C THR A 5 -3.52 2.58 -31.26
N THR A 6 -3.04 3.06 -30.12
CA THR A 6 -1.76 2.59 -29.57
C THR A 6 -1.94 1.15 -29.14
N THR A 7 -1.17 0.24 -29.72
CA THR A 7 -1.18 -1.18 -29.39
C THR A 7 -0.05 -1.49 -28.40
N TYR A 8 -0.37 -2.21 -27.30
CA TYR A 8 0.56 -2.69 -26.29
C TYR A 8 0.80 -4.19 -26.42
N ASP A 9 1.93 -4.66 -25.93
CA ASP A 9 2.14 -6.10 -25.77
C ASP A 9 1.30 -6.61 -24.58
N VAL A 10 1.26 -5.81 -23.50
CA VAL A 10 0.52 -6.14 -22.29
C VAL A 10 -0.16 -4.91 -21.69
N ILE A 11 -1.44 -5.06 -21.30
CA ILE A 11 -2.15 -4.11 -20.43
C ILE A 11 -2.38 -4.78 -19.09
N ILE A 12 -1.97 -4.09 -18.01
CA ILE A 12 -2.11 -4.55 -16.62
C ILE A 12 -3.18 -3.70 -15.95
N ILE A 13 -4.22 -4.34 -15.43
CA ILE A 13 -5.35 -3.68 -14.75
C ILE A 13 -5.14 -3.79 -13.25
N GLY A 14 -5.03 -2.63 -12.57
CA GLY A 14 -4.85 -2.48 -11.13
C GLY A 14 -3.42 -2.16 -10.72
N ALA A 15 -3.21 -0.99 -10.09
CA ALA A 15 -1.91 -0.51 -9.61
C ALA A 15 -1.74 -0.70 -8.09
N GLY A 16 -2.15 -1.85 -7.56
CA GLY A 16 -1.66 -2.37 -6.30
C GLY A 16 -0.22 -2.88 -6.43
N ALA A 17 0.38 -3.36 -5.34
CA ALA A 17 1.76 -3.85 -5.35
C ALA A 17 2.00 -4.91 -6.45
N THR A 18 1.07 -5.85 -6.62
CA THR A 18 1.17 -6.92 -7.63
C THR A 18 1.18 -6.36 -9.05
N GLY A 19 0.22 -5.48 -9.40
CA GLY A 19 0.16 -4.92 -10.75
C GLY A 19 1.33 -3.98 -11.04
N ALA A 20 1.76 -3.17 -10.07
CA ALA A 20 2.96 -2.33 -10.20
C ALA A 20 4.23 -3.16 -10.39
N GLY A 21 4.39 -4.25 -9.62
CA GLY A 21 5.48 -5.20 -9.78
C GLY A 21 5.45 -5.89 -11.15
N THR A 22 4.27 -6.28 -11.64
CA THR A 22 4.09 -6.90 -12.98
C THR A 22 4.44 -5.89 -14.08
N ALA A 23 4.03 -4.62 -13.94
CA ALA A 23 4.39 -3.58 -14.90
C ALA A 23 5.90 -3.35 -14.94
N ARG A 24 6.55 -3.33 -13.76
CA ARG A 24 8.01 -3.25 -13.65
C ARG A 24 8.70 -4.41 -14.37
N ASP A 25 8.31 -5.63 -14.11
CA ASP A 25 8.97 -6.82 -14.68
C ASP A 25 8.71 -6.92 -16.18
N CYS A 26 7.49 -6.67 -16.66
CA CYS A 26 7.16 -6.63 -18.08
C CYS A 26 7.99 -5.57 -18.82
N ALA A 27 8.07 -4.35 -18.31
CA ALA A 27 8.83 -3.26 -18.92
C ALA A 27 10.35 -3.57 -18.93
N LYS A 28 10.90 -4.10 -17.84
CA LYS A 28 12.31 -4.53 -17.76
C LYS A 28 12.66 -5.65 -18.75
N ARG A 29 11.69 -6.48 -19.08
CA ARG A 29 11.87 -7.53 -20.12
C ARG A 29 11.54 -7.02 -21.52
N GLY A 30 11.39 -5.70 -21.73
CA GLY A 30 11.23 -5.06 -23.04
C GLY A 30 9.84 -5.17 -23.65
N LEU A 31 8.81 -5.53 -22.87
CA LEU A 31 7.43 -5.54 -23.32
C LEU A 31 6.85 -4.12 -23.30
N LYS A 32 6.19 -3.70 -24.37
CA LYS A 32 5.43 -2.43 -24.39
C LYS A 32 4.22 -2.54 -23.47
N THR A 33 4.33 -1.91 -22.30
CA THR A 33 3.46 -2.13 -21.15
C THR A 33 2.60 -0.90 -20.86
N LEU A 34 1.30 -1.12 -20.59
CA LEU A 34 0.38 -0.12 -20.02
C LEU A 34 -0.12 -0.62 -18.66
N LEU A 35 0.05 0.20 -17.62
CA LEU A 35 -0.55 -0.01 -16.30
C LEU A 35 -1.74 0.94 -16.12
N VAL A 36 -2.91 0.39 -15.78
CA VAL A 36 -4.16 1.15 -15.61
C VAL A 36 -4.69 0.99 -14.20
N GLU A 37 -5.12 2.11 -13.57
CA GLU A 37 -5.74 2.11 -12.25
C GLU A 37 -6.96 3.04 -12.23
N ARG A 38 -8.05 2.58 -11.64
CA ARG A 38 -9.30 3.36 -11.55
C ARG A 38 -9.23 4.54 -10.58
N LEU A 39 -8.32 4.45 -9.61
CA LEU A 39 -8.04 5.50 -8.62
C LEU A 39 -6.54 5.82 -8.64
N ASP A 40 -5.93 5.92 -7.47
CA ASP A 40 -4.48 6.05 -7.29
C ASP A 40 -3.83 4.70 -6.96
N PHE A 41 -2.51 4.64 -7.09
CA PHE A 41 -1.72 3.49 -6.61
C PHE A 41 -2.12 3.14 -5.18
N THR A 42 -2.12 1.83 -4.87
CA THR A 42 -2.40 1.36 -3.51
C THR A 42 -3.81 1.62 -2.96
N ALA A 43 -4.76 2.03 -3.78
CA ALA A 43 -6.12 2.33 -3.31
C ALA A 43 -6.85 1.10 -2.72
N GLY A 44 -6.47 -0.11 -3.11
CA GLY A 44 -7.02 -1.38 -2.61
C GLY A 44 -6.31 -1.92 -1.35
N ALA A 45 -6.24 -3.26 -1.25
CA ALA A 45 -5.65 -3.98 -0.11
C ALA A 45 -4.19 -3.59 0.18
N THR A 46 -3.44 -3.19 -0.84
CA THR A 46 -2.04 -2.76 -0.73
C THR A 46 -1.86 -1.59 0.24
N GLY A 47 -2.71 -0.56 0.19
CA GLY A 47 -2.64 0.59 1.09
C GLY A 47 -3.54 0.48 2.32
N ARG A 48 -4.18 -0.67 2.54
CA ARG A 48 -5.14 -0.89 3.63
C ARG A 48 -4.76 -2.10 4.49
N ASN A 49 -3.48 -2.24 4.80
CA ASN A 49 -2.91 -3.25 5.70
C ASN A 49 -2.04 -2.58 6.77
N HIS A 50 -1.47 -3.35 7.68
CA HIS A 50 -0.66 -2.83 8.78
C HIS A 50 0.81 -2.57 8.44
N GLY A 51 1.23 -2.79 7.19
CA GLY A 51 2.63 -2.58 6.80
C GLY A 51 3.63 -3.57 7.42
N LEU A 52 3.19 -4.75 7.81
CA LEU A 52 4.11 -5.78 8.33
C LEU A 52 4.87 -6.45 7.17
N LEU A 53 6.19 -6.40 7.23
CA LEU A 53 7.08 -7.24 6.44
C LEU A 53 7.22 -8.60 7.14
N HIS A 54 6.29 -9.51 6.87
CA HIS A 54 6.26 -10.83 7.48
C HIS A 54 7.51 -11.65 7.18
N SER A 55 8.08 -12.27 8.21
CA SER A 55 9.04 -13.38 8.04
C SER A 55 8.37 -14.68 7.57
N GLY A 56 7.04 -14.78 7.66
CA GLY A 56 6.30 -16.00 7.44
C GLY A 56 5.95 -16.78 8.71
N ALA A 57 6.54 -16.41 9.84
CA ALA A 57 6.39 -17.12 11.11
C ALA A 57 4.92 -17.39 11.49
N ARG A 58 4.04 -16.40 11.31
CA ARG A 58 2.60 -16.54 11.59
C ARG A 58 1.91 -17.67 10.82
N TYR A 59 2.47 -18.10 9.69
CA TYR A 59 1.93 -19.16 8.83
C TYR A 59 2.63 -20.51 9.04
N ALA A 60 3.80 -20.53 9.70
CA ALA A 60 4.67 -21.69 9.78
C ALA A 60 3.99 -22.96 10.30
N VAL A 61 3.04 -22.82 11.24
CA VAL A 61 2.31 -23.97 11.82
C VAL A 61 1.22 -24.50 10.87
N THR A 62 0.61 -23.64 10.04
CA THR A 62 -0.60 -23.99 9.28
C THR A 62 -0.40 -24.05 7.77
N ASP A 63 0.60 -23.35 7.24
CA ASP A 63 0.85 -23.20 5.79
C ASP A 63 2.37 -23.01 5.55
N GLN A 64 3.09 -24.12 5.55
CA GLN A 64 4.57 -24.17 5.43
C GLN A 64 5.07 -23.58 4.10
N GLU A 65 4.35 -23.79 3.01
CA GLU A 65 4.71 -23.27 1.69
C GLU A 65 4.66 -21.75 1.70
N SER A 66 3.55 -21.18 2.16
CA SER A 66 3.41 -19.73 2.34
C SER A 66 4.45 -19.14 3.31
N ALA A 67 4.83 -19.85 4.37
CA ALA A 67 5.86 -19.40 5.29
C ALA A 67 7.23 -19.31 4.60
N THR A 68 7.60 -20.33 3.81
CA THR A 68 8.87 -20.39 3.06
C THR A 68 8.93 -19.30 1.98
N GLU A 69 7.84 -19.07 1.25
CA GLU A 69 7.76 -17.97 0.28
C GLU A 69 7.94 -16.62 0.95
N CYS A 70 7.28 -16.40 2.11
CA CYS A 70 7.36 -15.15 2.85
C CYS A 70 8.77 -14.84 3.31
N ILE A 71 9.49 -15.78 3.92
CA ILE A 71 10.85 -15.50 4.40
C ILE A 71 11.80 -15.19 3.24
N ARG A 72 11.68 -15.91 2.12
CA ARG A 72 12.49 -15.65 0.93
C ARG A 72 12.26 -14.25 0.37
N GLU A 73 11.02 -13.84 0.22
CA GLU A 73 10.66 -12.52 -0.30
C GLU A 73 10.93 -11.40 0.73
N ASN A 74 10.76 -11.64 2.04
CA ASN A 74 11.17 -10.72 3.10
C ASN A 74 12.66 -10.38 2.96
N MET A 75 13.53 -11.38 2.89
CA MET A 75 14.97 -11.18 2.75
C MET A 75 15.35 -10.52 1.40
N THR A 76 14.56 -10.75 0.36
CA THR A 76 14.72 -10.08 -0.94
C THR A 76 14.39 -8.60 -0.84
N LEU A 77 13.23 -8.23 -0.26
CA LEU A 77 12.80 -6.85 -0.13
C LEU A 77 13.75 -6.01 0.74
N ARG A 78 14.33 -6.57 1.79
CA ARG A 78 15.39 -5.92 2.59
C ARG A 78 16.59 -5.49 1.74
N ARG A 79 16.89 -6.21 0.67
CA ARG A 79 17.99 -5.87 -0.25
C ARG A 79 17.60 -4.86 -1.31
N ILE A 80 16.45 -5.09 -1.97
CA ILE A 80 16.04 -4.32 -3.16
C ILE A 80 15.18 -3.11 -2.86
N ALA A 81 14.59 -3.01 -1.66
CA ALA A 81 13.61 -1.98 -1.29
C ALA A 81 13.96 -1.29 0.06
N ARG A 82 15.23 -0.98 0.28
CA ARG A 82 15.77 -0.54 1.59
C ARG A 82 15.06 0.66 2.19
N HIS A 83 14.77 1.70 1.40
CA HIS A 83 14.08 2.90 1.87
C HIS A 83 12.58 2.67 2.16
N CYS A 84 12.03 1.53 1.71
CA CYS A 84 10.66 1.14 1.98
C CYS A 84 10.54 0.27 3.23
N VAL A 85 11.66 -0.27 3.76
CA VAL A 85 11.70 -1.25 4.84
C VAL A 85 12.36 -0.65 6.08
N GLU A 86 11.72 -0.82 7.23
CA GLU A 86 12.31 -0.57 8.54
C GLU A 86 12.62 -1.92 9.22
N GLU A 87 13.88 -2.14 9.57
CA GLU A 87 14.37 -3.38 10.19
C GLU A 87 14.07 -3.42 11.69
N THR A 88 12.80 -3.44 12.04
CA THR A 88 12.34 -3.41 13.43
C THR A 88 12.59 -4.73 14.18
N GLY A 89 12.74 -5.84 13.45
CA GLY A 89 12.59 -7.17 14.04
C GLY A 89 11.15 -7.46 14.45
N GLY A 90 10.92 -8.61 15.05
CA GLY A 90 9.61 -9.01 15.57
C GLY A 90 9.71 -9.92 16.79
N LEU A 91 8.75 -9.78 17.69
CA LEU A 91 8.54 -10.63 18.85
C LEU A 91 7.19 -11.34 18.72
N PHE A 92 7.19 -12.65 18.96
CA PHE A 92 5.97 -13.41 19.25
C PHE A 92 5.92 -13.66 20.74
N VAL A 93 4.95 -13.08 21.44
CA VAL A 93 4.84 -13.14 22.90
C VAL A 93 3.72 -14.08 23.34
N THR A 94 3.98 -14.90 24.34
CA THR A 94 3.04 -15.83 24.95
C THR A 94 2.51 -15.22 26.24
N LEU A 95 1.20 -14.96 26.29
CA LEU A 95 0.53 -14.46 27.50
C LEU A 95 0.18 -15.61 28.45
N PRO A 96 -0.15 -15.33 29.74
CA PRO A 96 -0.52 -16.36 30.71
C PRO A 96 -1.69 -17.27 30.29
N GLU A 97 -2.63 -16.75 29.48
CA GLU A 97 -3.75 -17.52 28.94
C GLU A 97 -3.40 -18.31 27.65
N ASP A 98 -2.20 -18.13 27.10
CA ASP A 98 -1.73 -18.83 25.89
C ASP A 98 -0.91 -20.08 26.25
N SER A 99 -0.55 -20.90 25.26
CA SER A 99 0.12 -22.18 25.47
C SER A 99 1.62 -22.12 25.12
N LEU A 100 2.49 -22.43 26.10
CA LEU A 100 3.93 -22.65 25.87
C LEU A 100 4.19 -23.86 24.96
N GLU A 101 3.30 -24.87 24.96
CA GLU A 101 3.40 -25.98 24.01
C GLU A 101 3.20 -25.51 22.57
N TYR A 102 2.23 -24.59 22.36
CA TYR A 102 2.06 -23.95 21.05
C TYR A 102 3.34 -23.19 20.64
N GLN A 103 3.98 -22.48 21.56
CA GLN A 103 5.24 -21.76 21.28
C GLN A 103 6.34 -22.72 20.80
N LYS A 104 6.53 -23.87 21.44
CA LYS A 104 7.51 -24.88 21.00
C LYS A 104 7.23 -25.38 19.58
N ASN A 105 5.98 -25.78 19.33
CA ASN A 105 5.55 -26.21 17.99
C ASN A 105 5.73 -25.10 16.94
N PHE A 106 5.50 -23.85 17.32
CA PHE A 106 5.70 -22.68 16.48
C PHE A 106 7.18 -22.50 16.09
N VAL A 107 8.11 -22.59 17.06
CA VAL A 107 9.56 -22.47 16.79
C VAL A 107 10.03 -23.58 15.85
N GLU A 108 9.64 -24.83 16.11
CA GLU A 108 9.97 -25.97 15.24
C GLU A 108 9.44 -25.77 13.80
N ALA A 109 8.20 -25.29 13.68
CA ALA A 109 7.60 -25.00 12.38
C ALA A 109 8.30 -23.86 11.66
N CYS A 110 8.74 -22.81 12.37
CA CYS A 110 9.53 -21.72 11.82
C CYS A 110 10.87 -22.22 11.26
N HIS A 111 11.61 -23.01 12.02
CA HIS A 111 12.89 -23.58 11.57
C HIS A 111 12.70 -24.45 10.33
N LYS A 112 11.64 -25.26 10.28
CA LYS A 112 11.30 -26.07 9.13
C LYS A 112 11.02 -25.24 7.87
N ALA A 113 10.45 -24.04 8.01
CA ALA A 113 10.21 -23.09 6.93
C ALA A 113 11.45 -22.25 6.56
N GLY A 114 12.60 -22.44 7.25
CA GLY A 114 13.82 -21.65 7.06
C GLY A 114 13.79 -20.28 7.72
N ILE A 115 12.90 -20.08 8.70
CA ILE A 115 12.77 -18.84 9.47
C ILE A 115 13.64 -18.95 10.73
N ASN A 116 14.53 -17.97 10.93
CA ASN A 116 15.30 -17.87 12.16
C ASN A 116 14.38 -17.43 13.32
N ALA A 117 13.96 -18.36 14.14
CA ALA A 117 13.12 -18.15 15.33
C ALA A 117 13.93 -18.51 16.58
N GLU A 118 14.12 -17.56 17.48
CA GLU A 118 14.93 -17.68 18.68
C GLU A 118 14.04 -17.51 19.92
N GLU A 119 13.96 -18.54 20.77
CA GLU A 119 13.31 -18.40 22.08
C GLU A 119 14.20 -17.55 22.98
N ILE A 120 13.62 -16.50 23.59
CA ILE A 120 14.32 -15.59 24.50
C ILE A 120 13.57 -15.51 25.84
N ASP A 121 14.30 -15.13 26.89
CA ASP A 121 13.70 -14.92 28.21
C ASP A 121 12.68 -13.75 28.16
N PRO A 122 11.52 -13.88 28.85
CA PRO A 122 10.55 -12.79 28.94
C PRO A 122 11.13 -11.44 29.37
N LYS A 123 12.11 -11.42 30.28
CA LYS A 123 12.77 -10.18 30.72
C LYS A 123 13.63 -9.56 29.60
N GLU A 124 14.26 -10.40 28.79
CA GLU A 124 14.99 -9.93 27.60
C GLU A 124 14.02 -9.33 26.58
N ALA A 125 12.88 -9.98 26.33
CA ALA A 125 11.85 -9.45 25.44
C ALA A 125 11.31 -8.10 25.90
N ILE A 126 11.06 -7.93 27.22
CA ILE A 126 10.63 -6.65 27.80
C ILE A 126 11.74 -5.58 27.71
N ALA A 127 13.00 -5.97 27.85
CA ALA A 127 14.12 -5.04 27.70
C ALA A 127 14.29 -4.59 26.24
N LEU A 128 14.04 -5.47 25.26
CA LEU A 128 14.05 -5.15 23.83
C LEU A 128 12.88 -4.25 23.42
N GLU A 129 11.71 -4.52 23.97
CA GLU A 129 10.48 -3.78 23.66
C GLU A 129 9.66 -3.53 24.95
N PRO A 130 9.87 -2.40 25.60
CA PRO A 130 9.19 -2.08 26.87
C PRO A 130 7.67 -1.91 26.76
N ALA A 131 7.12 -1.74 25.55
CA ALA A 131 5.68 -1.67 25.34
C ALA A 131 4.95 -3.01 25.51
N VAL A 132 5.69 -4.12 25.45
CA VAL A 132 5.13 -5.47 25.67
C VAL A 132 4.54 -5.59 27.07
N ASN A 133 3.44 -6.34 27.18
CA ASN A 133 2.87 -6.69 28.47
C ASN A 133 3.92 -7.42 29.35
N HIS A 134 4.18 -6.89 30.54
CA HIS A 134 5.20 -7.44 31.45
C HIS A 134 4.81 -8.79 32.11
N GLU A 135 3.57 -9.24 31.88
CA GLU A 135 3.09 -10.56 32.37
C GLU A 135 3.30 -11.68 31.34
N ILE A 136 4.02 -11.46 30.26
CA ILE A 136 4.34 -12.51 29.29
C ILE A 136 5.10 -13.67 29.98
N ILE A 137 4.78 -14.90 29.54
CA ILE A 137 5.40 -16.13 30.08
C ILE A 137 6.38 -16.77 29.10
N GLY A 138 6.48 -16.27 27.89
CA GLY A 138 7.39 -16.71 26.83
C GLY A 138 7.50 -15.69 25.72
N ALA A 139 8.61 -15.74 24.98
CA ALA A 139 8.84 -14.90 23.83
C ALA A 139 9.71 -15.58 22.77
N VAL A 140 9.45 -15.30 21.49
CA VAL A 140 10.24 -15.77 20.36
C VAL A 140 10.57 -14.58 19.46
N LYS A 141 11.85 -14.39 19.18
CA LYS A 141 12.36 -13.38 18.26
C LYS A 141 12.37 -13.93 16.84
N VAL A 142 11.89 -13.14 15.87
CA VAL A 142 11.82 -13.51 14.45
C VAL A 142 12.26 -12.34 13.56
N PRO A 143 12.67 -12.59 12.28
CA PRO A 143 13.08 -11.54 11.36
C PRO A 143 11.88 -10.86 10.67
N ASP A 144 10.86 -10.45 11.44
CA ASP A 144 9.82 -9.54 10.93
C ASP A 144 10.41 -8.13 10.71
N GLY A 145 9.68 -7.25 10.07
CA GLY A 145 10.01 -5.85 9.87
C GLY A 145 8.76 -5.04 9.59
N ALA A 146 8.90 -3.73 9.44
CA ALA A 146 7.85 -2.88 8.88
C ALA A 146 8.18 -2.51 7.44
N VAL A 147 7.15 -2.35 6.60
CA VAL A 147 7.28 -1.92 5.21
C VAL A 147 6.23 -0.87 4.90
N ASP A 148 6.64 0.24 4.28
CA ASP A 148 5.70 1.22 3.77
C ASP A 148 5.18 0.77 2.39
N PRO A 149 3.91 0.35 2.29
CA PRO A 149 3.36 -0.17 1.04
C PRO A 149 3.19 0.90 -0.03
N PHE A 150 3.08 2.16 0.36
CA PHE A 150 2.95 3.29 -0.55
C PHE A 150 4.28 3.56 -1.26
N ARG A 151 5.37 3.67 -0.48
CA ARG A 151 6.74 3.82 -1.02
C ARG A 151 7.10 2.65 -1.92
N LEU A 152 6.86 1.43 -1.45
CA LEU A 152 7.15 0.19 -2.18
C LEU A 152 6.47 0.17 -3.55
N THR A 153 5.17 0.48 -3.60
CA THR A 153 4.41 0.46 -4.85
C THR A 153 4.83 1.61 -5.77
N THR A 154 5.02 2.81 -5.22
CA THR A 154 5.48 3.98 -5.99
C THR A 154 6.85 3.72 -6.64
N ALA A 155 7.80 3.15 -5.90
CA ALA A 155 9.12 2.82 -6.43
C ALA A 155 9.04 1.80 -7.58
N ASN A 156 8.14 0.81 -7.51
CA ASN A 156 7.88 -0.11 -8.64
C ASN A 156 7.31 0.61 -9.87
N VAL A 157 6.37 1.54 -9.68
CA VAL A 157 5.79 2.33 -10.78
C VAL A 157 6.84 3.26 -11.41
N VAL A 158 7.65 3.92 -10.58
CA VAL A 158 8.75 4.78 -11.06
C VAL A 158 9.74 3.96 -11.90
N ASP A 159 10.11 2.76 -11.43
CA ASP A 159 11.01 1.87 -12.18
C ASP A 159 10.38 1.35 -13.47
N ALA A 160 9.10 1.01 -13.45
CA ALA A 160 8.37 0.60 -14.66
C ALA A 160 8.37 1.72 -15.72
N ARG A 161 8.07 2.97 -15.32
CA ARG A 161 8.14 4.15 -16.22
C ARG A 161 9.54 4.40 -16.76
N LYS A 162 10.57 4.28 -15.92
CA LYS A 162 11.97 4.40 -16.30
C LYS A 162 12.36 3.39 -17.40
N HIS A 163 11.68 2.22 -17.43
CA HIS A 163 11.87 1.19 -18.45
C HIS A 163 10.82 1.25 -19.59
N GLY A 164 10.07 2.35 -19.71
CA GLY A 164 9.19 2.62 -20.84
C GLY A 164 7.74 2.16 -20.68
N ALA A 165 7.28 1.83 -19.47
CA ALA A 165 5.87 1.58 -19.23
C ALA A 165 5.06 2.88 -19.20
N ASP A 166 3.91 2.88 -19.87
CA ASP A 166 2.89 3.91 -19.71
C ASP A 166 2.03 3.61 -18.47
N VAL A 167 1.63 4.65 -17.74
CA VAL A 167 0.83 4.54 -16.53
C VAL A 167 -0.33 5.53 -16.55
N ILE A 168 -1.54 5.02 -16.40
CA ILE A 168 -2.77 5.80 -16.39
C ILE A 168 -3.52 5.54 -15.09
N THR A 169 -3.71 6.58 -14.27
CA THR A 169 -4.53 6.54 -13.05
C THR A 169 -5.85 7.26 -13.27
N TYR A 170 -6.81 7.07 -12.36
CA TYR A 170 -8.16 7.65 -12.45
C TYR A 170 -8.92 7.24 -13.71
N HIS A 171 -8.60 6.05 -14.25
CA HIS A 171 -9.29 5.47 -15.40
C HIS A 171 -9.80 4.07 -15.06
N ALA A 172 -11.12 3.92 -15.06
CA ALA A 172 -11.77 2.64 -14.77
C ALA A 172 -11.93 1.81 -16.05
N VAL A 173 -11.59 0.52 -16.00
CA VAL A 173 -11.93 -0.42 -17.07
C VAL A 173 -13.43 -0.67 -17.04
N THR A 174 -14.14 -0.14 -18.03
CA THR A 174 -15.59 -0.30 -18.19
C THR A 174 -15.94 -1.55 -18.96
N ASP A 175 -15.06 -1.96 -19.90
CA ASP A 175 -15.27 -3.19 -20.67
C ASP A 175 -13.94 -3.78 -21.17
N LEU A 176 -13.99 -5.05 -21.62
CA LEU A 176 -12.90 -5.73 -22.33
C LEU A 176 -13.20 -5.74 -23.83
N VAL A 177 -12.16 -5.53 -24.63
CA VAL A 177 -12.26 -5.62 -26.08
C VAL A 177 -12.13 -7.08 -26.49
N MET A 178 -13.18 -7.63 -27.11
CA MET A 178 -13.24 -9.03 -27.53
C MET A 178 -13.11 -9.19 -29.05
N ASP A 179 -12.41 -10.24 -29.47
CA ASP A 179 -12.42 -10.77 -30.83
C ASP A 179 -12.69 -12.29 -30.74
N GLY A 180 -13.95 -12.66 -30.95
CA GLY A 180 -14.43 -14.01 -30.68
C GLY A 180 -14.25 -14.39 -29.21
N ASN A 181 -13.46 -15.41 -28.91
CA ASN A 181 -13.13 -15.86 -27.54
C ASN A 181 -11.82 -15.28 -27.02
N ARG A 182 -11.27 -14.23 -27.66
CA ARG A 182 -10.01 -13.61 -27.31
C ARG A 182 -10.22 -12.20 -26.78
N VAL A 183 -9.59 -11.89 -25.64
CA VAL A 183 -9.45 -10.51 -25.14
C VAL A 183 -8.31 -9.83 -25.91
N CYS A 184 -8.60 -8.69 -26.54
CA CYS A 184 -7.66 -7.93 -27.37
C CYS A 184 -7.40 -6.52 -26.86
N GLY A 185 -7.86 -6.18 -25.64
CA GLY A 185 -7.66 -4.87 -25.05
C GLY A 185 -8.72 -4.50 -24.02
N VAL A 186 -8.78 -3.21 -23.70
CA VAL A 186 -9.69 -2.65 -22.68
C VAL A 186 -10.35 -1.38 -23.16
N VAL A 187 -11.52 -1.05 -22.60
CA VAL A 187 -12.15 0.26 -22.67
C VAL A 187 -11.98 0.93 -21.33
N LEU A 188 -11.39 2.12 -21.32
CA LEU A 188 -11.13 2.93 -20.13
C LEU A 188 -12.09 4.11 -20.10
N ARG A 189 -12.66 4.38 -18.92
CA ARG A 189 -13.42 5.61 -18.65
C ARG A 189 -12.63 6.48 -17.69
N ASP A 190 -12.33 7.69 -18.13
CA ASP A 190 -11.74 8.74 -17.30
C ASP A 190 -12.71 9.12 -16.16
N HIS A 191 -12.20 9.16 -14.94
CA HIS A 191 -12.99 9.46 -13.73
C HIS A 191 -13.54 10.89 -13.71
N TYR A 192 -12.77 11.84 -14.22
CA TYR A 192 -13.12 13.26 -14.17
C TYR A 192 -13.98 13.71 -15.37
N THR A 193 -13.60 13.31 -16.58
CA THR A 193 -14.30 13.72 -17.80
C THR A 193 -15.47 12.81 -18.17
N GLY A 194 -15.41 11.53 -17.74
CA GLY A 194 -16.34 10.48 -18.14
C GLY A 194 -16.13 10.00 -19.58
N GLU A 195 -15.11 10.46 -20.28
CA GLU A 195 -14.78 10.06 -21.65
C GLU A 195 -14.28 8.62 -21.70
N GLU A 196 -14.69 7.87 -22.71
CA GLU A 196 -14.22 6.50 -22.92
C GLU A 196 -13.18 6.44 -24.05
N THR A 197 -12.09 5.71 -23.78
CA THR A 197 -11.01 5.48 -24.74
C THR A 197 -10.69 4.00 -24.82
N ARG A 198 -10.51 3.49 -26.04
CA ARG A 198 -10.15 2.10 -26.31
C ARG A 198 -8.63 1.95 -26.46
N TYR A 199 -8.06 0.96 -25.78
CA TYR A 199 -6.67 0.54 -25.88
C TYR A 199 -6.58 -0.92 -26.29
N GLU A 200 -5.68 -1.24 -27.20
CA GLU A 200 -5.47 -2.60 -27.70
C GLU A 200 -4.20 -3.23 -27.13
N SER A 201 -4.26 -4.54 -26.88
CA SER A 201 -3.11 -5.30 -26.42
C SER A 201 -3.18 -6.77 -26.86
N ARG A 202 -2.02 -7.42 -26.85
CA ARG A 202 -1.93 -8.85 -27.12
C ARG A 202 -2.34 -9.70 -25.92
N ILE A 203 -2.06 -9.21 -24.69
CA ILE A 203 -2.42 -9.86 -23.41
C ILE A 203 -2.94 -8.79 -22.45
N VAL A 204 -3.96 -9.14 -21.68
CA VAL A 204 -4.45 -8.38 -20.52
C VAL A 204 -4.13 -9.16 -19.24
N VAL A 205 -3.50 -8.50 -18.28
CA VAL A 205 -3.26 -9.03 -16.92
C VAL A 205 -4.25 -8.40 -15.95
N ASN A 206 -5.15 -9.20 -15.41
CA ASN A 206 -6.08 -8.79 -14.37
C ASN A 206 -5.40 -8.93 -12.99
N ALA A 207 -4.90 -7.81 -12.45
CA ALA A 207 -4.27 -7.71 -11.13
C ALA A 207 -5.12 -6.88 -10.15
N CYS A 208 -6.45 -6.92 -10.30
CA CYS A 208 -7.40 -6.06 -9.60
C CYS A 208 -7.72 -6.50 -8.15
N GLY A 209 -6.98 -7.46 -7.59
CA GLY A 209 -7.23 -7.93 -6.23
C GLY A 209 -8.67 -8.41 -6.06
N ILE A 210 -9.40 -7.86 -5.08
CA ILE A 210 -10.78 -8.31 -4.80
C ILE A 210 -11.76 -8.02 -5.94
N TRP A 211 -11.47 -7.04 -6.81
CA TRP A 211 -12.29 -6.70 -7.98
C TRP A 211 -12.01 -7.56 -9.21
N SER A 212 -11.05 -8.50 -9.13
CA SER A 212 -10.67 -9.38 -10.26
C SER A 212 -11.85 -10.17 -10.82
N GLN A 213 -12.80 -10.58 -9.97
CA GLN A 213 -14.04 -11.24 -10.40
C GLN A 213 -14.86 -10.38 -11.37
N GLY A 214 -15.00 -9.07 -11.08
CA GLY A 214 -15.77 -8.15 -11.92
C GLY A 214 -15.13 -7.91 -13.29
N ILE A 215 -13.81 -7.86 -13.36
CA ILE A 215 -13.08 -7.75 -14.63
C ILE A 215 -13.21 -9.05 -15.44
N ALA A 216 -12.98 -10.22 -14.81
CA ALA A 216 -13.10 -11.51 -15.46
C ALA A 216 -14.51 -11.78 -16.01
N ALA A 217 -15.55 -11.36 -15.28
CA ALA A 217 -16.94 -11.50 -15.69
C ALA A 217 -17.27 -10.80 -17.01
N LYS A 218 -16.55 -9.73 -17.38
CA LYS A 218 -16.71 -9.02 -18.67
C LYS A 218 -16.30 -9.88 -19.89
N ALA A 219 -15.50 -10.94 -19.65
CA ALA A 219 -15.16 -11.95 -20.65
C ALA A 219 -15.91 -13.29 -20.43
N GLY A 220 -16.99 -13.30 -19.63
CA GLY A 220 -17.73 -14.50 -19.31
C GLY A 220 -17.03 -15.48 -18.36
N ILE A 221 -15.93 -15.07 -17.76
CA ILE A 221 -15.09 -15.89 -16.86
C ILE A 221 -15.60 -15.78 -15.43
N ARG A 222 -15.76 -16.90 -14.74
CA ARG A 222 -16.15 -16.96 -13.33
C ARG A 222 -14.92 -17.20 -12.43
N ILE A 223 -14.71 -16.28 -11.47
CA ILE A 223 -13.74 -16.42 -10.38
C ILE A 223 -14.50 -16.31 -9.05
N ASN A 224 -14.30 -17.24 -8.13
CA ASN A 224 -14.92 -17.19 -6.80
C ASN A 224 -14.01 -16.42 -5.85
N MET A 225 -14.23 -15.11 -5.70
CA MET A 225 -13.52 -14.30 -4.73
C MET A 225 -14.19 -14.41 -3.36
N PHE A 226 -13.35 -14.44 -2.31
CA PHE A 226 -13.79 -14.42 -0.92
C PHE A 226 -13.38 -13.09 -0.28
N PRO A 227 -14.27 -12.10 -0.15
CA PRO A 227 -13.96 -10.81 0.43
C PRO A 227 -13.82 -10.91 1.96
N ALA A 228 -12.58 -11.01 2.46
CA ALA A 228 -12.29 -11.02 3.90
C ALA A 228 -11.86 -9.63 4.36
N LYS A 229 -12.78 -8.90 5.00
CA LYS A 229 -12.53 -7.59 5.60
C LYS A 229 -11.61 -7.73 6.83
N GLY A 230 -10.71 -6.78 7.03
CA GLY A 230 -9.90 -6.63 8.22
C GLY A 230 -9.80 -5.18 8.64
N ALA A 231 -10.25 -4.84 9.84
CA ALA A 231 -10.15 -3.52 10.44
C ALA A 231 -8.83 -3.32 11.18
N LEU A 232 -8.38 -2.07 11.24
CA LEU A 232 -7.15 -1.65 11.90
C LEU A 232 -7.37 -0.33 12.65
N LEU A 233 -6.61 -0.10 13.72
CA LEU A 233 -6.55 1.18 14.43
C LEU A 233 -5.15 1.78 14.32
N ILE A 234 -5.10 3.10 14.18
CA ILE A 234 -3.87 3.90 14.20
C ILE A 234 -3.83 4.68 15.51
N PHE A 235 -2.72 4.56 16.24
CA PHE A 235 -2.48 5.26 17.51
C PHE A 235 -1.70 6.56 17.33
N GLY A 236 -1.90 7.49 18.27
CA GLY A 236 -1.47 8.87 18.20
C GLY A 236 0.05 9.12 18.26
N HIS A 237 0.81 8.09 18.55
CA HIS A 237 2.28 8.11 18.51
C HIS A 237 2.82 6.69 18.34
N ARG A 238 4.10 6.59 18.10
CA ARG A 238 4.82 5.32 18.02
C ARG A 238 4.95 4.71 19.40
N VAL A 239 4.14 3.69 19.69
CA VAL A 239 4.07 2.99 21.00
C VAL A 239 5.16 1.96 21.12
N ASN A 240 5.49 1.28 20.02
CA ASN A 240 6.46 0.19 19.96
C ASN A 240 7.52 0.43 18.87
N ASN A 241 8.71 -0.14 19.04
CA ASN A 241 9.81 -0.08 18.06
C ASN A 241 10.04 -1.42 17.37
N VAL A 242 9.66 -2.52 18.00
CA VAL A 242 9.71 -3.88 17.47
C VAL A 242 8.28 -4.30 17.13
N VAL A 243 8.08 -5.06 16.06
CA VAL A 243 6.76 -5.66 15.77
C VAL A 243 6.41 -6.64 16.89
N ILE A 244 5.22 -6.50 17.47
CA ILE A 244 4.75 -7.42 18.52
C ILE A 244 3.63 -8.28 17.95
N ASN A 245 3.82 -9.60 18.00
CA ASN A 245 2.82 -10.60 17.63
C ASN A 245 2.44 -11.42 18.85
N ARG A 246 1.20 -11.89 18.94
CA ARG A 246 0.78 -12.86 19.93
C ARG A 246 1.09 -14.28 19.45
N CYS A 247 1.75 -15.08 20.29
CA CYS A 247 2.15 -16.45 20.00
C CYS A 247 1.01 -17.43 20.30
N ARG A 248 0.02 -17.48 19.41
CA ARG A 248 -1.13 -18.39 19.49
C ARG A 248 -1.63 -18.73 18.09
N LYS A 249 -2.62 -19.64 17.99
CA LYS A 249 -3.37 -19.82 16.75
C LYS A 249 -3.91 -18.45 16.27
N PRO A 250 -3.71 -18.07 15.00
CA PRO A 250 -4.06 -16.75 14.48
C PRO A 250 -5.49 -16.32 14.81
N ALA A 251 -5.64 -15.18 15.50
CA ALA A 251 -6.89 -14.58 15.93
C ALA A 251 -6.92 -13.07 15.64
N ASP A 252 -7.97 -12.37 16.14
CA ASP A 252 -8.11 -10.93 15.96
C ASP A 252 -7.11 -10.13 16.81
N ALA A 253 -6.67 -8.98 16.30
CA ALA A 253 -5.78 -8.02 16.96
C ALA A 253 -4.46 -8.59 17.51
N ASP A 254 -3.92 -9.60 16.84
CA ASP A 254 -2.69 -10.26 17.30
C ASP A 254 -1.39 -9.50 16.94
N ILE A 255 -1.45 -8.42 16.18
CA ILE A 255 -0.26 -7.80 15.60
C ILE A 255 -0.26 -6.30 15.84
N LEU A 256 0.77 -5.79 16.53
CA LEU A 256 1.07 -4.37 16.69
C LEU A 256 2.33 -4.03 15.90
N VAL A 257 2.20 -3.15 14.91
CA VAL A 257 3.28 -2.77 13.99
C VAL A 257 3.65 -1.31 14.19
N PRO A 258 4.94 -0.98 14.35
CA PRO A 258 5.40 0.40 14.31
C PRO A 258 5.42 0.91 12.84
N GLY A 259 5.12 2.18 12.63
CA GLY A 259 5.16 2.79 11.30
C GLY A 259 5.54 4.26 11.35
N ASP A 260 6.78 4.59 11.05
CA ASP A 260 7.34 5.96 11.14
C ASP A 260 7.00 6.62 12.51
N THR A 261 5.99 7.50 12.56
CA THR A 261 5.62 8.30 13.76
C THR A 261 4.48 7.71 14.58
N ILE A 262 3.88 6.59 14.14
CA ILE A 262 2.65 6.02 14.71
C ILE A 262 2.82 4.51 14.98
N SER A 263 1.83 3.90 15.63
CA SER A 263 1.68 2.43 15.71
C SER A 263 0.30 1.99 15.23
N LEU A 264 0.22 0.78 14.68
CA LEU A 264 -1.01 0.21 14.14
C LEU A 264 -1.29 -1.15 14.77
N ILE A 265 -2.53 -1.37 15.27
CA ILE A 265 -3.01 -2.69 15.70
C ILE A 265 -3.97 -3.27 14.66
N GLY A 266 -3.86 -4.55 14.38
CA GLY A 266 -4.77 -5.26 13.48
C GLY A 266 -4.56 -6.78 13.50
N THR A 267 -5.41 -7.49 12.84
CA THR A 267 -6.62 -7.11 12.13
C THR A 267 -7.78 -7.96 12.62
N THR A 268 -9.02 -7.48 12.45
CA THR A 268 -10.20 -8.36 12.49
C THR A 268 -10.25 -9.24 11.23
N SER A 269 -11.18 -10.20 11.19
CA SER A 269 -11.45 -10.96 9.97
C SER A 269 -12.92 -11.35 9.90
N SER A 270 -13.64 -10.80 8.92
CA SER A 270 -15.04 -11.10 8.65
C SER A 270 -15.30 -11.16 7.15
N ARG A 271 -16.20 -12.04 6.72
CA ARG A 271 -16.68 -12.04 5.33
C ARG A 271 -17.63 -10.87 5.13
N VAL A 272 -17.52 -10.19 3.99
CA VAL A 272 -18.42 -9.10 3.59
C VAL A 272 -18.99 -9.38 2.19
N PRO A 273 -20.15 -8.79 1.85
CA PRO A 273 -20.68 -8.86 0.49
C PRO A 273 -19.74 -8.15 -0.51
N ILE A 274 -19.64 -8.69 -1.72
CA ILE A 274 -18.72 -8.15 -2.76
C ILE A 274 -19.11 -6.74 -3.22
N ASP A 275 -20.37 -6.39 -3.18
CA ASP A 275 -20.91 -5.07 -3.52
C ASP A 275 -20.59 -3.98 -2.48
N THR A 276 -20.13 -4.35 -1.29
CA THR A 276 -19.77 -3.41 -0.22
C THR A 276 -18.28 -3.08 -0.18
N VAL A 277 -17.43 -3.75 -0.98
CA VAL A 277 -15.96 -3.66 -0.87
C VAL A 277 -15.38 -2.27 -1.23
N ASP A 278 -16.13 -1.43 -1.91
CA ASP A 278 -15.71 -0.07 -2.26
C ASP A 278 -15.83 0.89 -1.07
N ASN A 279 -16.79 0.67 -0.16
CA ASN A 279 -17.09 1.51 1.00
C ASN A 279 -16.99 0.74 2.31
N MET A 280 -15.78 0.37 2.71
CA MET A 280 -15.54 -0.35 3.96
C MET A 280 -15.50 0.61 5.15
N ASP A 281 -16.55 0.60 5.95
CA ASP A 281 -16.58 1.25 7.24
C ASP A 281 -16.11 0.30 8.34
N VAL A 282 -15.52 0.84 9.39
CA VAL A 282 -15.15 0.10 10.60
C VAL A 282 -16.29 0.25 11.60
N THR A 283 -16.73 -0.86 12.19
CA THR A 283 -17.81 -0.86 13.21
C THR A 283 -17.25 -0.66 14.60
N GLU A 284 -18.08 -0.20 15.54
CA GLU A 284 -17.72 -0.06 16.96
C GLU A 284 -17.27 -1.41 17.55
N GLN A 285 -17.92 -2.51 17.18
CA GLN A 285 -17.55 -3.85 17.64
C GLN A 285 -16.15 -4.25 17.18
N GLU A 286 -15.76 -3.90 15.94
CA GLU A 286 -14.41 -4.14 15.44
C GLU A 286 -13.39 -3.31 16.22
N VAL A 287 -13.71 -2.06 16.56
CA VAL A 287 -12.85 -1.21 17.41
C VAL A 287 -12.68 -1.82 18.80
N ASP A 288 -13.77 -2.26 19.43
CA ASP A 288 -13.74 -2.88 20.76
C ASP A 288 -12.91 -4.17 20.79
N ILE A 289 -13.03 -5.01 19.76
CA ILE A 289 -12.21 -6.22 19.62
C ILE A 289 -10.72 -5.85 19.52
N LEU A 290 -10.39 -4.90 18.64
CA LEU A 290 -9.00 -4.48 18.42
C LEU A 290 -8.36 -3.89 19.68
N LEU A 291 -9.11 -3.08 20.43
CA LEU A 291 -8.65 -2.51 21.70
C LEU A 291 -8.50 -3.57 22.78
N ARG A 292 -9.52 -4.37 23.02
CA ARG A 292 -9.52 -5.40 24.07
C ARG A 292 -8.36 -6.38 23.92
N GLU A 293 -8.14 -6.90 22.71
CA GLU A 293 -7.06 -7.85 22.45
C GLU A 293 -5.70 -7.15 22.36
N GLY A 294 -5.65 -5.93 21.79
CA GLY A 294 -4.42 -5.14 21.69
C GLY A 294 -3.85 -4.73 23.04
N ILE A 295 -4.70 -4.33 23.99
CA ILE A 295 -4.28 -3.97 25.36
C ILE A 295 -3.63 -5.16 26.09
N LYS A 296 -4.02 -6.40 25.77
CA LYS A 296 -3.39 -7.59 26.37
C LYS A 296 -1.93 -7.74 25.96
N ILE A 297 -1.57 -7.39 24.73
CA ILE A 297 -0.17 -7.49 24.27
C ILE A 297 0.64 -6.22 24.56
N ALA A 298 -0.01 -5.04 24.59
CA ALA A 298 0.62 -3.75 24.90
C ALA A 298 -0.33 -2.90 25.75
N PRO A 299 -0.23 -2.95 27.11
CA PRO A 299 -1.17 -2.31 28.02
C PRO A 299 -1.28 -0.79 27.86
N SER A 300 -0.22 -0.12 27.38
CA SER A 300 -0.20 1.33 27.13
C SER A 300 -1.23 1.78 26.08
N LEU A 301 -1.72 0.87 25.23
CA LEU A 301 -2.78 1.17 24.26
C LEU A 301 -4.10 1.61 24.91
N ALA A 302 -4.35 1.21 26.18
CA ALA A 302 -5.52 1.65 26.94
C ALA A 302 -5.58 3.16 27.15
N TYR A 303 -4.44 3.84 27.14
CA TYR A 303 -4.31 5.27 27.41
C TYR A 303 -3.82 6.07 26.20
N THR A 304 -3.54 5.39 25.09
CA THR A 304 -3.04 6.03 23.88
C THR A 304 -4.20 6.50 23.02
N ARG A 305 -4.18 7.76 22.59
CA ARG A 305 -5.18 8.30 21.67
C ARG A 305 -5.23 7.51 20.37
N ILE A 306 -6.42 7.16 19.91
CA ILE A 306 -6.63 6.56 18.59
C ILE A 306 -6.86 7.69 17.60
N LEU A 307 -6.09 7.73 16.51
CA LEU A 307 -6.21 8.77 15.49
C LEU A 307 -7.35 8.48 14.52
N ARG A 308 -7.43 7.23 14.07
CA ARG A 308 -8.44 6.78 13.12
C ARG A 308 -8.49 5.26 13.02
N ALA A 309 -9.60 4.76 12.51
CA ALA A 309 -9.77 3.38 12.06
C ALA A 309 -9.85 3.32 10.53
N TYR A 310 -9.48 2.18 9.96
CA TYR A 310 -9.71 1.88 8.54
C TYR A 310 -9.80 0.37 8.32
N ALA A 311 -10.34 -0.03 7.18
CA ALA A 311 -10.44 -1.45 6.83
C ALA A 311 -9.96 -1.70 5.40
N GLY A 312 -9.37 -2.88 5.20
CA GLY A 312 -9.03 -3.43 3.91
C GLY A 312 -9.75 -4.75 3.65
N VAL A 313 -9.83 -5.16 2.40
CA VAL A 313 -10.42 -6.43 2.00
C VAL A 313 -9.37 -7.30 1.34
N ARG A 314 -9.13 -8.48 1.93
CA ARG A 314 -8.17 -9.45 1.40
C ARG A 314 -8.74 -10.13 0.16
N PRO A 315 -8.00 -10.20 -0.96
CA PRO A 315 -8.45 -10.84 -2.18
C PRO A 315 -8.21 -12.35 -2.13
N LEU A 316 -8.94 -13.06 -1.26
CA LEU A 316 -8.83 -14.52 -1.17
C LEU A 316 -9.63 -15.17 -2.29
N ILE A 317 -9.14 -16.32 -2.75
CA ILE A 317 -9.85 -17.16 -3.72
C ILE A 317 -10.29 -18.40 -2.97
N ALA A 318 -11.62 -18.59 -2.86
CA ALA A 318 -12.19 -19.66 -2.07
C ALA A 318 -12.32 -20.94 -2.88
N SER A 319 -11.96 -22.07 -2.23
CA SER A 319 -12.45 -23.39 -2.57
C SER A 319 -13.54 -23.88 -1.59
N ASP A 320 -13.65 -23.28 -0.39
CA ASP A 320 -14.51 -23.72 0.71
C ASP A 320 -15.22 -22.56 1.44
N ASP A 321 -16.30 -22.89 2.16
CA ASP A 321 -17.18 -21.97 2.90
C ASP A 321 -16.68 -21.68 4.34
N ASP A 322 -15.45 -21.18 4.53
CA ASP A 322 -15.00 -20.68 5.84
C ASP A 322 -15.49 -19.22 6.05
N PRO A 323 -16.40 -18.97 7.01
CA PRO A 323 -16.98 -17.63 7.23
C PRO A 323 -15.95 -16.57 7.62
N SER A 324 -14.79 -16.96 8.20
CA SER A 324 -13.74 -16.03 8.63
C SER A 324 -12.68 -15.78 7.57
N GLY A 325 -12.57 -16.69 6.57
CA GLY A 325 -11.49 -16.67 5.57
C GLY A 325 -10.09 -16.89 6.15
N ARG A 326 -9.98 -17.32 7.42
CA ARG A 326 -8.65 -17.52 8.08
C ARG A 326 -8.02 -18.85 7.70
N SER A 327 -8.83 -19.87 7.40
CA SER A 327 -8.38 -21.19 6.94
C SER A 327 -8.14 -21.25 5.43
N ILE A 328 -8.62 -20.25 4.65
CA ILE A 328 -8.38 -20.19 3.21
C ILE A 328 -6.88 -19.93 2.98
N SER A 329 -6.25 -20.76 2.16
CA SER A 329 -4.85 -20.58 1.77
C SER A 329 -4.62 -19.19 1.19
N ARG A 330 -3.50 -18.57 1.59
CA ARG A 330 -3.04 -17.30 1.06
C ARG A 330 -1.92 -17.48 0.03
N GLY A 331 -1.92 -18.64 -0.63
CA GLY A 331 -1.03 -18.94 -1.73
C GLY A 331 -1.22 -18.00 -2.93
N ILE A 332 -0.24 -17.96 -3.78
CA ILE A 332 -0.29 -17.21 -5.03
C ILE A 332 -1.12 -18.00 -6.04
N VAL A 333 -2.05 -17.34 -6.71
CA VAL A 333 -2.88 -17.95 -7.76
C VAL A 333 -2.71 -17.17 -9.06
N CYS A 334 -2.10 -17.80 -10.06
CA CYS A 334 -1.96 -17.26 -11.41
C CYS A 334 -2.80 -18.14 -12.38
N MET A 335 -3.86 -17.57 -12.95
CA MET A 335 -4.83 -18.28 -13.78
C MET A 335 -4.61 -18.00 -15.26
N ASP A 336 -4.35 -19.04 -16.04
CA ASP A 336 -4.40 -19.01 -17.49
C ASP A 336 -5.82 -19.32 -17.97
N HIS A 337 -6.57 -18.31 -18.37
CA HIS A 337 -7.97 -18.45 -18.77
C HIS A 337 -8.14 -19.16 -20.13
N ALA A 338 -7.11 -19.18 -20.98
CA ALA A 338 -7.17 -19.99 -22.21
C ALA A 338 -7.25 -21.48 -21.89
N LEU A 339 -6.48 -21.93 -20.90
CA LEU A 339 -6.47 -23.34 -20.48
C LEU A 339 -7.67 -23.70 -19.59
N ARG A 340 -8.07 -22.76 -18.71
CA ARG A 340 -9.10 -23.02 -17.71
C ARG A 340 -10.52 -22.80 -18.25
N ASP A 341 -10.73 -21.73 -19.01
CA ASP A 341 -12.06 -21.21 -19.37
C ASP A 341 -12.29 -21.15 -20.91
N GLY A 342 -11.27 -21.44 -21.72
CA GLY A 342 -11.32 -21.32 -23.19
C GLY A 342 -11.31 -19.87 -23.68
N VAL A 343 -10.91 -18.90 -22.85
CA VAL A 343 -10.82 -17.47 -23.20
C VAL A 343 -9.36 -17.06 -23.31
N GLU A 344 -8.94 -16.71 -24.50
CA GLU A 344 -7.57 -16.28 -24.78
C GLU A 344 -7.30 -14.81 -24.45
N GLY A 345 -6.03 -14.41 -24.40
CA GLY A 345 -5.60 -13.02 -24.28
C GLY A 345 -5.76 -12.41 -22.89
N ILE A 346 -6.20 -13.18 -21.88
CA ILE A 346 -6.33 -12.71 -20.50
C ILE A 346 -5.75 -13.71 -19.50
N ILE A 347 -5.06 -13.20 -18.49
CA ILE A 347 -4.63 -13.94 -17.29
C ILE A 347 -5.05 -13.19 -16.04
N THR A 348 -5.27 -13.89 -14.93
CA THR A 348 -5.56 -13.28 -13.63
C THR A 348 -4.52 -13.70 -12.60
N ILE A 349 -3.95 -12.71 -11.88
CA ILE A 349 -3.06 -12.92 -10.73
C ILE A 349 -3.70 -12.38 -9.47
N SER A 350 -3.83 -13.22 -8.43
CA SER A 350 -4.48 -12.85 -7.16
C SER A 350 -3.94 -13.69 -6.00
N GLY A 351 -4.44 -13.47 -4.79
CA GLY A 351 -3.95 -14.12 -3.57
C GLY A 351 -2.66 -13.49 -3.06
N GLY A 352 -1.78 -14.31 -2.49
CA GLY A 352 -0.50 -13.88 -1.95
C GLY A 352 -0.60 -12.90 -0.77
N LYS A 353 0.51 -12.25 -0.48
CA LYS A 353 0.67 -11.27 0.61
C LYS A 353 1.45 -10.07 0.10
N LEU A 354 1.46 -8.96 0.84
CA LEU A 354 2.18 -7.76 0.41
C LEU A 354 3.65 -8.07 0.04
N MET A 355 4.39 -8.79 0.88
CA MET A 355 5.81 -9.10 0.62
C MET A 355 6.03 -10.08 -0.55
N THR A 356 5.05 -10.88 -0.94
CA THR A 356 5.17 -11.82 -2.07
C THR A 356 4.76 -11.20 -3.41
N TYR A 357 4.45 -9.90 -3.46
CA TYR A 357 4.02 -9.20 -4.68
C TYR A 357 5.01 -9.36 -5.84
N ARG A 358 6.31 -9.32 -5.52
CA ARG A 358 7.37 -9.46 -6.52
C ARG A 358 7.35 -10.84 -7.18
N LEU A 359 7.23 -11.90 -6.36
CA LEU A 359 7.11 -13.27 -6.85
C LEU A 359 5.83 -13.48 -7.68
N MET A 360 4.72 -12.85 -7.24
CA MET A 360 3.47 -12.84 -8.02
C MET A 360 3.68 -12.17 -9.39
N ALA A 361 4.39 -11.05 -9.40
CA ALA A 361 4.71 -10.31 -10.62
C ALA A 361 5.59 -11.15 -11.58
N GLU A 362 6.60 -11.83 -11.06
CA GLU A 362 7.44 -12.75 -11.81
C GLU A 362 6.60 -13.85 -12.48
N TRP A 363 5.72 -14.53 -11.72
CA TRP A 363 4.85 -15.58 -12.28
C TRP A 363 3.91 -15.05 -13.37
N ALA A 364 3.33 -13.88 -13.16
CA ALA A 364 2.45 -13.24 -14.15
C ALA A 364 3.22 -12.88 -15.43
N THR A 365 4.41 -12.29 -15.29
CA THR A 365 5.25 -11.90 -16.43
C THR A 365 5.81 -13.11 -17.17
N ASP A 366 6.24 -14.16 -16.47
CA ASP A 366 6.67 -15.41 -17.09
C ASP A 366 5.55 -16.01 -17.96
N MET A 367 4.32 -15.99 -17.47
CA MET A 367 3.15 -16.44 -18.22
C MET A 367 2.89 -15.56 -19.44
N VAL A 368 3.00 -14.23 -19.31
CA VAL A 368 2.87 -13.27 -20.42
C VAL A 368 3.92 -13.56 -21.48
N CYS A 369 5.20 -13.64 -21.12
CA CYS A 369 6.31 -13.94 -22.04
C CYS A 369 6.08 -15.27 -22.77
N LYS A 370 5.72 -16.32 -22.06
CA LYS A 370 5.40 -17.63 -22.63
C LYS A 370 4.28 -17.56 -23.67
N LYS A 371 3.18 -16.85 -23.36
CA LYS A 371 2.04 -16.69 -24.28
C LYS A 371 2.35 -15.86 -25.52
N LEU A 372 3.23 -14.87 -25.37
CA LEU A 372 3.67 -14.01 -26.48
C LEU A 372 4.78 -14.65 -27.33
N GLY A 373 5.40 -15.73 -26.87
CA GLY A 373 6.63 -16.27 -27.47
C GLY A 373 7.79 -15.26 -27.39
N HIS A 374 7.80 -14.43 -26.33
CA HIS A 374 8.78 -13.37 -26.11
C HIS A 374 9.93 -13.88 -25.25
N ASP A 375 11.15 -13.83 -25.79
CA ASP A 375 12.38 -14.13 -25.05
C ASP A 375 12.87 -12.84 -24.34
N GLY A 376 12.24 -12.51 -23.22
CA GLY A 376 12.62 -11.35 -22.41
C GLY A 376 13.72 -11.62 -21.39
N GLY A 377 14.34 -12.80 -21.43
CA GLY A 377 15.31 -13.24 -20.42
C GLY A 377 14.69 -13.57 -19.06
N PRO A 378 15.52 -13.96 -18.07
CA PRO A 378 15.07 -14.24 -16.73
C PRO A 378 14.63 -12.98 -15.98
N CYS A 379 13.77 -13.14 -14.99
CA CYS A 379 13.39 -12.05 -14.09
C CYS A 379 14.60 -11.56 -13.28
N THR A 380 14.87 -10.26 -13.33
CA THR A 380 15.96 -9.61 -12.56
C THR A 380 15.44 -8.87 -11.33
N THR A 381 14.13 -8.81 -11.12
CA THR A 381 13.52 -7.99 -10.04
C THR A 381 13.90 -8.44 -8.63
N ALA A 382 14.40 -9.65 -8.44
CA ALA A 382 14.91 -10.12 -7.14
C ALA A 382 16.32 -9.60 -6.80
N SER A 383 17.08 -9.15 -7.79
CA SER A 383 18.45 -8.64 -7.63
C SER A 383 18.55 -7.13 -7.80
N ASP A 384 17.75 -6.57 -8.71
CA ASP A 384 17.83 -5.18 -9.07
C ASP A 384 17.15 -4.30 -8.02
N PRO A 385 17.86 -3.31 -7.44
CA PRO A 385 17.28 -2.42 -6.47
C PRO A 385 16.16 -1.58 -7.08
N LEU A 386 15.17 -1.25 -6.28
CA LEU A 386 14.16 -0.24 -6.62
C LEU A 386 14.81 1.17 -6.60
N PRO A 387 14.32 2.11 -7.43
CA PRO A 387 14.73 3.51 -7.36
C PRO A 387 14.65 4.03 -5.93
N GLY A 388 15.71 4.66 -5.45
CA GLY A 388 15.88 5.06 -4.06
C GLY A 388 16.59 4.03 -3.17
N SER A 389 16.75 2.78 -3.63
CA SER A 389 17.43 1.70 -2.89
C SER A 389 18.77 1.31 -3.48
N GLU A 390 19.25 2.02 -4.48
CA GLU A 390 20.56 1.82 -5.06
C GLU A 390 21.64 2.00 -3.99
N THR A 391 22.66 1.17 -4.00
CA THR A 391 23.80 1.30 -3.11
C THR A 391 24.86 2.22 -3.68
N SER A 392 25.11 3.32 -3.02
CA SER A 392 26.51 3.64 -2.67
C SER A 392 26.99 2.51 -1.75
N THR A 393 28.14 1.93 -1.97
CA THR A 393 28.64 0.74 -1.26
C THR A 393 28.34 0.80 0.24
N GLY A 394 27.84 -0.30 0.85
CA GLY A 394 27.19 -0.25 2.18
C GLY A 394 28.11 0.20 3.34
N GLU A 395 29.43 0.28 3.13
CA GLU A 395 30.40 0.90 4.04
C GLU A 395 30.40 2.44 3.93
N GLU A 396 30.30 2.99 2.73
CA GLU A 396 30.22 4.46 2.53
C GLU A 396 28.93 5.03 3.11
N ARG A 397 27.82 4.29 3.07
CA ARG A 397 26.56 4.72 3.68
C ARG A 397 26.59 4.69 5.22
N ARG A 398 27.28 3.71 5.84
CA ARG A 398 27.48 3.68 7.30
C ARG A 398 28.37 4.81 7.79
N ILE A 399 29.41 5.14 7.03
CA ILE A 399 30.34 6.24 7.34
C ILE A 399 29.67 7.58 7.01
N SER A 400 28.99 7.69 5.88
CA SER A 400 28.19 8.84 5.47
C SER A 400 27.04 9.08 6.46
N SER A 401 26.27 8.05 6.87
CA SER A 401 25.19 8.24 7.83
C SER A 401 25.70 8.71 9.21
N LYS A 402 26.86 8.22 9.68
CA LYS A 402 27.47 8.73 10.91
C LYS A 402 27.97 10.16 10.79
N LYS A 403 28.49 10.55 9.64
CA LYS A 403 28.92 11.92 9.37
C LYS A 403 27.71 12.84 9.12
N HIS A 404 26.71 12.36 8.39
CA HIS A 404 25.46 13.07 8.11
C HIS A 404 24.55 13.28 9.32
N ILE A 405 24.55 12.41 10.33
CA ILE A 405 23.76 12.58 11.57
C ILE A 405 24.06 13.92 12.28
N ILE A 406 25.22 14.50 12.02
CA ILE A 406 25.63 15.78 12.61
C ILE A 406 25.32 16.97 11.67
N GLU A 407 25.24 16.73 10.36
CA GLU A 407 25.19 17.79 9.33
C GLU A 407 23.81 17.93 8.65
N LEU A 408 22.97 16.86 8.62
CA LEU A 408 21.64 16.93 8.00
C LEU A 408 20.59 17.51 8.96
N SER A 409 19.75 18.36 8.41
CA SER A 409 18.54 18.81 9.10
C SER A 409 17.54 17.67 9.31
N THR A 410 16.52 17.91 10.15
CA THR A 410 15.54 16.86 10.48
C THR A 410 14.69 16.47 9.27
N GLU A 411 14.32 17.44 8.46
CA GLU A 411 13.57 17.22 7.21
C GLU A 411 14.39 16.44 6.17
N GLN A 412 15.68 16.73 6.02
CA GLN A 412 16.56 15.99 5.11
C GLN A 412 16.69 14.52 5.51
N LYS A 413 16.81 14.23 6.80
CA LYS A 413 16.81 12.83 7.31
C LYS A 413 15.49 12.14 7.01
N ALA A 414 14.37 12.85 7.17
CA ALA A 414 13.06 12.32 6.86
C ALA A 414 12.89 12.06 5.36
N GLN A 415 13.38 12.95 4.50
CA GLN A 415 13.42 12.79 3.04
C GLN A 415 14.28 11.59 2.63
N GLU A 416 15.49 11.43 3.19
CA GLU A 416 16.33 10.24 2.95
C GLU A 416 15.63 8.95 3.39
N GLY A 417 14.95 8.98 4.53
CA GLY A 417 14.16 7.84 5.02
C GLY A 417 13.02 7.46 4.09
N ARG A 418 12.37 8.44 3.44
CA ARG A 418 11.24 8.21 2.54
C ARG A 418 11.63 7.89 1.09
N HIS A 419 12.66 8.56 0.57
CA HIS A 419 13.01 8.53 -0.85
C HIS A 419 14.38 7.87 -1.12
N GLY A 420 15.13 7.53 -0.07
CA GLY A 420 16.46 6.92 -0.20
C GLY A 420 17.41 7.82 -1.00
N THR A 421 18.08 7.26 -2.00
CA THR A 421 19.02 8.02 -2.86
C THR A 421 18.35 9.10 -3.70
N LEU A 422 17.06 8.97 -4.00
CA LEU A 422 16.29 9.99 -4.73
C LEU A 422 16.09 11.29 -3.93
N SER A 423 16.32 11.28 -2.62
CA SER A 423 16.29 12.52 -1.80
C SER A 423 17.29 13.57 -2.28
N ALA A 424 18.36 13.17 -2.95
CA ALA A 424 19.33 14.09 -3.55
C ALA A 424 18.75 14.91 -4.74
N GLU A 425 17.64 14.46 -5.32
CA GLU A 425 16.93 15.16 -6.39
C GLU A 425 15.94 16.20 -5.84
N ILE A 426 15.66 16.17 -4.53
CA ILE A 426 14.83 17.16 -3.84
C ILE A 426 15.70 18.40 -3.61
N THR A 427 15.94 19.14 -4.68
CA THR A 427 16.78 20.34 -4.64
C THR A 427 15.96 21.55 -4.21
N GLY A 428 16.52 22.31 -3.25
CA GLY A 428 15.85 23.50 -2.75
C GLY A 428 16.18 24.74 -3.56
N GLU A 429 15.16 25.34 -4.16
CA GLU A 429 15.13 26.78 -4.37
C GLU A 429 15.02 27.47 -3.00
N SER A 430 15.27 28.79 -2.94
CA SER A 430 15.12 29.54 -1.69
C SER A 430 13.69 29.38 -1.13
N GLY A 431 13.56 28.79 0.05
CA GLY A 431 12.29 28.55 0.74
C GLY A 431 11.71 27.13 0.59
N ASP A 432 12.33 26.25 -0.20
CA ASP A 432 11.86 24.87 -0.37
C ASP A 432 12.18 23.97 0.83
N ASP A 433 13.04 24.41 1.73
CA ASP A 433 13.33 23.82 3.03
C ASP A 433 12.24 24.08 4.09
N ALA A 434 11.33 25.05 3.83
CA ALA A 434 10.24 25.34 4.74
C ALA A 434 9.30 24.13 4.93
N LEU A 435 8.96 23.84 6.18
CA LEU A 435 8.07 22.71 6.51
C LEU A 435 6.61 23.01 6.14
N VAL A 436 6.03 22.10 5.38
CA VAL A 436 4.58 22.01 5.11
C VAL A 436 3.91 21.16 6.17
N CYS A 437 4.55 20.07 6.59
CA CYS A 437 4.05 19.16 7.61
C CYS A 437 5.10 18.95 8.70
N GLU A 438 4.84 19.46 9.89
CA GLU A 438 5.72 19.37 11.05
C GLU A 438 5.75 17.95 11.65
N CYS A 439 4.60 17.25 11.65
CA CYS A 439 4.50 15.89 12.21
C CYS A 439 5.37 14.88 11.47
N GLU A 440 5.40 14.96 10.14
CA GLU A 440 6.11 14.02 9.26
C GLU A 440 7.35 14.67 8.63
N GLN A 441 7.69 15.91 9.01
CA GLN A 441 8.87 16.63 8.51
C GLN A 441 8.91 16.70 6.97
N VAL A 442 7.78 17.09 6.34
CA VAL A 442 7.67 17.23 4.89
C VAL A 442 7.89 18.68 4.50
N SER A 443 8.86 18.95 3.61
CA SER A 443 9.18 20.29 3.12
C SER A 443 8.39 20.68 1.86
N VAL A 444 8.45 21.97 1.50
CA VAL A 444 7.91 22.49 0.23
C VAL A 444 8.57 21.79 -0.96
N GLY A 445 9.90 21.66 -0.94
CA GLY A 445 10.67 20.99 -2.00
C GLY A 445 10.24 19.53 -2.19
N GLU A 446 9.96 18.80 -1.10
CA GLU A 446 9.46 17.43 -1.21
C GLU A 446 8.06 17.38 -1.83
N VAL A 447 7.17 18.34 -1.52
CA VAL A 447 5.85 18.40 -2.17
C VAL A 447 6.00 18.66 -3.66
N LYS A 448 6.82 19.62 -4.08
CA LYS A 448 7.12 19.91 -5.49
C LYS A 448 7.70 18.69 -6.21
N TYR A 449 8.68 18.03 -5.60
CA TYR A 449 9.26 16.80 -6.13
C TYR A 449 8.21 15.71 -6.34
N ALA A 450 7.34 15.50 -5.37
CA ALA A 450 6.30 14.48 -5.47
C ALA A 450 5.30 14.78 -6.59
N VAL A 451 4.91 16.05 -6.78
CA VAL A 451 4.03 16.48 -7.88
C VAL A 451 4.69 16.20 -9.23
N ASN A 452 5.95 16.59 -9.39
CA ASN A 452 6.63 16.54 -10.69
C ASN A 452 7.15 15.13 -11.06
N HIS A 453 7.50 14.27 -10.07
CA HIS A 453 8.19 13.00 -10.34
C HIS A 453 7.45 11.76 -9.84
N LEU A 454 6.54 11.88 -8.85
CA LEU A 454 5.90 10.73 -8.21
C LEU A 454 4.43 10.54 -8.58
N HIS A 455 3.98 11.12 -9.68
CA HIS A 455 2.61 10.98 -10.20
C HIS A 455 1.54 11.42 -9.18
N VAL A 456 1.66 12.63 -8.67
CA VAL A 456 0.73 13.24 -7.72
C VAL A 456 -0.22 14.19 -8.43
N ASN A 457 -1.52 13.93 -8.33
CA ASN A 457 -2.57 14.73 -8.96
C ASN A 457 -3.52 15.38 -7.92
N ASN A 458 -3.50 14.92 -6.67
CA ASN A 458 -4.36 15.42 -5.61
C ASN A 458 -3.75 15.16 -4.22
N LEU A 459 -4.39 15.67 -3.16
CA LEU A 459 -3.90 15.53 -1.78
C LEU A 459 -3.83 14.09 -1.26
N ILE A 460 -4.69 13.19 -1.74
CA ILE A 460 -4.67 11.79 -1.34
C ILE A 460 -3.44 11.11 -1.94
N ASN A 461 -3.09 11.43 -3.18
CA ASN A 461 -1.84 10.97 -3.80
C ASN A 461 -0.63 11.52 -3.05
N LEU A 462 -0.60 12.83 -2.80
CA LEU A 462 0.48 13.50 -2.08
C LEU A 462 0.72 12.85 -0.71
N ARG A 463 -0.36 12.60 0.04
CA ARG A 463 -0.32 11.89 1.32
C ARG A 463 0.39 10.54 1.21
N ARG A 464 0.09 9.76 0.18
CA ARG A 464 0.67 8.42 -0.05
C ARG A 464 2.13 8.46 -0.48
N ARG A 465 2.61 9.57 -1.05
CA ARG A 465 4.02 9.73 -1.49
C ARG A 465 4.91 10.30 -0.40
N THR A 466 4.39 11.27 0.37
CA THR A 466 5.17 12.06 1.33
C THR A 466 4.78 11.83 2.79
N ARG A 467 3.71 11.07 3.07
CA ARG A 467 3.09 10.89 4.39
C ARG A 467 2.44 12.17 4.97
N ILE A 468 2.34 13.26 4.20
CA ILE A 468 1.64 14.47 4.64
C ILE A 468 0.22 14.12 5.13
N GLY A 469 -0.17 14.59 6.30
CA GLY A 469 -1.47 14.24 6.88
C GLY A 469 -1.58 12.83 7.48
N MET A 470 -0.48 12.05 7.60
CA MET A 470 -0.48 10.74 8.27
C MET A 470 -0.03 10.79 9.73
N GLY A 471 0.69 11.83 10.15
CA GLY A 471 1.16 11.98 11.51
C GLY A 471 0.06 12.35 12.51
N THR A 472 0.47 12.70 13.74
CA THR A 472 -0.39 12.87 14.91
C THR A 472 -1.57 13.83 14.73
N CYS A 473 -1.43 14.91 13.93
CA CYS A 473 -2.51 15.86 13.66
C CYS A 473 -3.45 15.44 12.51
N GLN A 474 -3.13 14.34 11.82
CA GLN A 474 -3.94 13.81 10.71
C GLN A 474 -4.30 14.84 9.62
N GLY A 475 -3.36 15.74 9.31
CA GLY A 475 -3.56 16.78 8.30
C GLY A 475 -4.16 18.09 8.80
N GLY A 476 -4.47 18.20 10.10
CA GLY A 476 -5.11 19.37 10.66
C GLY A 476 -4.36 20.69 10.44
N LEU A 477 -3.05 20.64 10.45
CA LEU A 477 -2.22 21.84 10.27
C LEU A 477 -1.67 21.97 8.84
N CYS A 478 -1.40 20.85 8.16
CA CYS A 478 -0.68 20.86 6.90
C CYS A 478 -1.56 20.81 5.65
N ALA A 479 -2.79 20.29 5.71
CA ALA A 479 -3.54 20.00 4.49
C ALA A 479 -3.91 21.27 3.69
N CYS A 480 -4.27 22.41 4.35
CA CYS A 480 -4.50 23.66 3.64
C CYS A 480 -3.23 24.18 2.92
N ARG A 481 -2.07 24.12 3.61
CA ARG A 481 -0.78 24.52 3.02
C ARG A 481 -0.42 23.63 1.82
N ALA A 482 -0.61 22.33 1.98
CA ALA A 482 -0.36 21.36 0.93
C ALA A 482 -1.28 21.55 -0.28
N ALA A 483 -2.58 21.82 -0.04
CA ALA A 483 -3.52 22.15 -1.10
C ALA A 483 -3.11 23.40 -1.88
N ALA A 484 -2.67 24.45 -1.19
CA ALA A 484 -2.23 25.69 -1.82
C ALA A 484 -0.98 25.47 -2.71
N ILE A 485 -0.02 24.66 -2.26
CA ILE A 485 1.17 24.33 -3.06
C ILE A 485 0.76 23.47 -4.25
N LEU A 486 -0.04 22.42 -4.04
CA LEU A 486 -0.54 21.56 -5.10
C LEU A 486 -1.30 22.33 -6.17
N GLY A 487 -2.20 23.23 -5.77
CA GLY A 487 -2.96 24.08 -6.70
C GLY A 487 -2.07 24.99 -7.54
N ARG A 488 -0.99 25.53 -6.94
CA ARG A 488 0.00 26.36 -7.64
C ARG A 488 0.83 25.55 -8.63
N GLU A 489 1.34 24.38 -8.22
CA GLU A 489 2.15 23.51 -9.06
C GLU A 489 1.34 22.90 -10.22
N SER A 490 0.06 22.58 -9.98
CA SER A 490 -0.84 22.05 -11.01
C SER A 490 -1.51 23.12 -11.89
N GLY A 491 -1.41 24.40 -11.52
CA GLY A 491 -2.12 25.50 -12.19
C GLY A 491 -3.63 25.51 -11.95
N ASN A 492 -4.16 24.75 -11.00
CA ASN A 492 -5.60 24.61 -10.76
C ASN A 492 -5.96 24.71 -9.27
N GLU A 493 -6.02 25.95 -8.76
CA GLU A 493 -6.28 26.23 -7.33
C GLU A 493 -7.70 25.79 -6.91
N GLN A 494 -8.71 25.90 -7.79
CA GLN A 494 -10.08 25.50 -7.46
C GLN A 494 -10.19 23.97 -7.33
N LEU A 495 -9.51 23.20 -8.17
CA LEU A 495 -9.45 21.75 -8.04
C LEU A 495 -8.78 21.35 -6.74
N ALA A 496 -7.71 22.04 -6.34
CA ALA A 496 -7.01 21.78 -5.08
C ALA A 496 -7.89 22.04 -3.84
N LEU A 497 -8.83 22.99 -3.90
CA LEU A 497 -9.82 23.19 -2.83
C LEU A 497 -10.83 22.02 -2.77
N CYS A 498 -11.26 21.50 -3.90
CA CYS A 498 -12.10 20.29 -3.94
C CYS A 498 -11.37 19.07 -3.43
N ASP A 499 -10.08 18.94 -3.73
CA ASP A 499 -9.23 17.89 -3.17
C ASP A 499 -9.08 18.01 -1.66
N LEU A 500 -8.99 19.23 -1.13
CA LEU A 500 -8.97 19.48 0.32
C LEU A 500 -10.28 19.01 0.96
N SER A 501 -11.42 19.32 0.37
CA SER A 501 -12.73 18.85 0.84
C SER A 501 -12.80 17.31 0.86
N SER A 502 -12.38 16.67 -0.23
CA SER A 502 -12.32 15.20 -0.34
C SER A 502 -11.39 14.58 0.70
N PHE A 503 -10.23 15.19 0.95
CA PHE A 503 -9.27 14.76 1.98
C PHE A 503 -9.86 14.82 3.38
N VAL A 504 -10.58 15.90 3.73
CA VAL A 504 -11.23 16.06 5.04
C VAL A 504 -12.35 15.04 5.23
N ASN A 505 -13.15 14.77 4.21
CA ASN A 505 -14.19 13.75 4.23
C ASN A 505 -13.64 12.34 4.44
N GLU A 506 -12.59 11.97 3.72
CA GLU A 506 -11.92 10.66 3.88
C GLU A 506 -11.29 10.52 5.28
N ARG A 507 -10.77 11.61 5.83
CA ARG A 507 -10.26 11.66 7.19
C ARG A 507 -11.39 11.46 8.21
N TRP A 508 -12.51 12.15 8.07
CA TRP A 508 -13.67 12.03 8.95
C TRP A 508 -14.23 10.62 8.97
N LYS A 509 -14.33 9.97 7.81
CA LYS A 509 -14.73 8.57 7.70
C LYS A 509 -13.90 7.65 8.60
N GLY A 510 -12.59 7.86 8.69
CA GLY A 510 -11.72 7.10 9.57
C GLY A 510 -11.79 7.49 11.04
N MET A 511 -12.14 8.73 11.37
CA MET A 511 -12.25 9.22 12.74
C MET A 511 -13.60 8.88 13.40
N MET A 512 -14.67 8.85 12.63
CA MET A 512 -16.04 8.65 13.12
C MET A 512 -16.18 7.40 14.04
N PRO A 513 -15.66 6.22 13.71
CA PRO A 513 -15.80 5.03 14.56
C PRO A 513 -15.02 5.13 15.88
N VAL A 514 -14.14 6.12 16.04
CA VAL A 514 -13.28 6.33 17.22
C VAL A 514 -13.43 7.74 17.79
N ALA A 515 -14.54 8.42 17.47
CA ALA A 515 -14.81 9.81 17.84
C ALA A 515 -15.26 9.94 19.30
N TRP A 516 -14.38 9.65 20.25
CA TRP A 516 -14.57 9.94 21.68
C TRP A 516 -13.30 10.55 22.30
N GLY A 517 -13.43 11.09 23.52
CA GLY A 517 -12.31 11.67 24.26
C GLY A 517 -11.50 12.67 23.42
N GLN A 518 -10.20 12.53 23.39
CA GLN A 518 -9.28 13.43 22.68
C GLN A 518 -9.49 13.42 21.17
N THR A 519 -9.90 12.29 20.58
CA THR A 519 -10.16 12.20 19.14
C THR A 519 -11.38 13.03 18.73
N LEU A 520 -12.42 13.07 19.57
CA LEU A 520 -13.58 13.92 19.32
C LEU A 520 -13.24 15.41 19.45
N VAL A 521 -12.45 15.79 20.45
CA VAL A 521 -11.97 17.19 20.62
C VAL A 521 -11.18 17.64 19.39
N GLU A 522 -10.30 16.77 18.89
CA GLU A 522 -9.52 17.05 17.69
C GLU A 522 -10.41 17.17 16.43
N ALA A 523 -11.41 16.31 16.30
CA ALA A 523 -12.35 16.37 15.19
C ALA A 523 -13.14 17.69 15.18
N GLN A 524 -13.60 18.16 16.35
CA GLN A 524 -14.26 19.46 16.49
C GLN A 524 -13.34 20.63 16.12
N PHE A 525 -12.09 20.59 16.62
CA PHE A 525 -11.11 21.62 16.29
C PHE A 525 -10.86 21.70 14.78
N MET A 526 -10.79 20.54 14.11
CA MET A 526 -10.61 20.48 12.67
C MET A 526 -11.80 21.01 11.88
N SER A 527 -13.03 20.72 12.31
CA SER A 527 -14.24 21.30 11.71
C SER A 527 -14.21 22.83 11.78
N TRP A 528 -13.82 23.39 12.93
CA TRP A 528 -13.63 24.84 13.07
C TRP A 528 -12.59 25.42 12.11
N ILE A 529 -11.47 24.75 11.90
CA ILE A 529 -10.43 25.21 10.96
C ILE A 529 -10.93 25.13 9.52
N TYR A 530 -11.39 23.96 9.09
CA TYR A 530 -11.69 23.73 7.68
C TYR A 530 -13.01 24.35 7.23
N GLU A 531 -14.08 24.20 8.00
CA GLU A 531 -15.38 24.78 7.67
C GLU A 531 -15.48 26.24 8.12
N GLY A 532 -15.11 26.53 9.39
CA GLY A 532 -15.26 27.85 9.96
C GLY A 532 -14.30 28.90 9.41
N LEU A 533 -12.98 28.56 9.30
CA LEU A 533 -11.95 29.51 8.85
C LEU A 533 -11.66 29.39 7.35
N CYS A 534 -11.52 28.17 6.83
CA CYS A 534 -11.18 27.95 5.43
C CYS A 534 -12.43 27.93 4.52
N GLY A 535 -13.63 27.74 5.06
CA GLY A 535 -14.90 27.79 4.32
C GLY A 535 -15.03 26.69 3.26
N ILE A 536 -14.44 25.50 3.49
CA ILE A 536 -14.45 24.41 2.50
C ILE A 536 -15.84 23.84 2.23
N ASP A 537 -16.78 24.02 3.18
CA ASP A 537 -18.19 23.67 3.04
C ASP A 537 -18.93 24.51 1.97
N LYS A 538 -18.35 25.66 1.58
CA LYS A 538 -18.89 26.59 0.58
C LYS A 538 -18.28 26.40 -0.81
N VAL A 539 -17.29 25.50 -0.94
CA VAL A 539 -16.65 25.23 -2.24
C VAL A 539 -17.56 24.33 -3.06
N ASP A 540 -17.90 24.76 -4.28
CA ASP A 540 -18.65 23.91 -5.23
C ASP A 540 -17.73 22.84 -5.81
N CYS A 541 -17.90 21.62 -5.33
CA CYS A 541 -17.21 20.43 -5.81
C CYS A 541 -18.19 19.43 -6.45
N SER A 542 -19.24 19.94 -7.09
CA SER A 542 -20.18 19.12 -7.84
C SER A 542 -19.46 18.39 -9.01
N GLU A 543 -20.03 17.27 -9.43
CA GLU A 543 -19.50 16.47 -10.54
C GLU A 543 -19.34 17.31 -11.83
N GLU A 544 -20.26 18.26 -12.05
CA GLU A 544 -20.22 19.18 -13.18
C GLU A 544 -19.02 20.15 -13.09
N THR A 545 -18.78 20.70 -11.89
CA THR A 545 -17.65 21.58 -11.61
C THR A 545 -16.32 20.85 -11.77
N LEU A 546 -16.20 19.64 -11.23
CA LEU A 546 -14.99 18.81 -11.36
C LEU A 546 -14.69 18.47 -12.83
N LYS A 547 -15.69 18.10 -13.62
CA LYS A 547 -15.54 17.86 -15.07
C LYS A 547 -15.06 19.09 -15.83
N ARG A 548 -15.54 20.28 -15.47
CA ARG A 548 -15.11 21.54 -16.07
C ARG A 548 -13.64 21.84 -15.75
N LEU A 549 -13.27 21.76 -14.48
CA LEU A 549 -11.92 22.07 -14.00
C LEU A 549 -10.87 21.13 -14.58
N SER A 550 -11.17 19.84 -14.73
CA SER A 550 -10.28 18.87 -15.35
C SER A 550 -9.98 19.17 -16.82
N LYS A 551 -11.00 19.60 -17.58
CA LYS A 551 -10.84 19.95 -19.01
C LYS A 551 -9.98 21.21 -19.23
N ASP A 552 -9.97 22.12 -18.28
CA ASP A 552 -9.17 23.34 -18.38
C ASP A 552 -7.69 23.05 -18.11
N THR A 553 -7.38 22.13 -17.20
CA THR A 553 -6.01 21.66 -16.93
C THR A 553 -5.37 20.99 -18.15
N ASP A 554 -6.10 20.12 -18.87
CA ASP A 554 -5.61 19.46 -20.07
C ASP A 554 -5.27 20.43 -21.20
N LYS A 555 -5.99 21.55 -21.30
CA LYS A 555 -5.71 22.59 -22.32
C LYS A 555 -4.45 23.39 -22.02
N GLU A 556 -4.12 23.59 -20.76
CA GLU A 556 -2.90 24.33 -20.35
C GLU A 556 -1.65 23.46 -20.48
N THR A 557 -1.72 22.19 -20.12
CA THR A 557 -0.63 21.21 -20.29
C THR A 557 -0.27 21.04 -21.76
N ASN A 558 -1.27 20.88 -22.65
CA ASN A 558 -1.05 20.78 -24.09
C ASN A 558 -0.47 22.05 -24.73
N LYS A 559 -0.66 23.23 -24.10
CA LYS A 559 -0.04 24.48 -24.56
C LYS A 559 1.42 24.62 -24.10
N GLN A 560 1.80 24.01 -22.99
CA GLN A 560 3.19 24.02 -22.50
C GLN A 560 4.06 23.01 -23.25
N GLU A 561 3.53 21.86 -23.65
CA GLU A 561 4.23 20.87 -24.49
C GLU A 561 4.44 21.35 -25.95
N GLN A 562 3.70 22.36 -26.40
CA GLN A 562 3.84 22.96 -27.74
C GLN A 562 4.75 24.20 -27.80
N LYS A 563 5.30 24.63 -26.67
CA LYS A 563 6.28 25.71 -26.57
C LYS A 563 7.66 25.15 -26.24
#